data_f26aca7682807f2fdb36695fb00841e0
#
_entry.id   f26aca7682807f2fdb36695fb00841e0
#
_cell.length_a   1.000
_cell.length_b   1.000
_cell.length_c   1.000
_cell.angle_alpha   90.00
_cell.angle_beta   90.00
_cell.angle_gamma   90.00
#
_symmetry.space_group_name_H-M   'P 1'
#
loop_
_entity.id
_entity.type
_entity.pdbx_description
1 polymer ?
#
loop_
_entity_poly.entity_id
_entity_poly.type
_entity_poly.pdbx_seq_one_letter_code
_entity_poly.pdbx_strand_id
1 'polypeptide(L)'
;MNERKTEDFVRDHFKKDPLFNVLKFEEQKSSNRRINELLLEASKSGRGIGKPEFLITFPTGNMDYLIVVECKALCSNHQSKNLDKPKDCAVDGVLHYAKKLSEQFDCIAIAVSGQTEQELTISHFLFRKGKKSFKEIEEDKKLLSINDYLKLFNNEQFADNLKTVDIIQKAIYLNELYQAYSVTETTRCTMVSAILLSLLYEPFRISYNRYNTSTNLAKAMLSAIENVLVDNSVRSKDSMIGEYSKILNEPLYRQEEIKHKNRNEREKSIEVNKSIILYLHRNVYPLIDMEQSGFDVLGRFYTEFIRYAGSEQSQGLVLTPFHITDLFCDLAKINTNNIVYDPCCGTGGFLIAGMKRMLNLAGNNNTKKAEIKAQQLVGVELRPSMFTYACSNMMMRGDGKSNIYCGDCFSLENVIKENHKPDVAFLNPPYDVGTDGQMHFIEHALNVVSSQNGTVVAIVQMSCAIKNEKELIATKKRMLEKHRLVAVLSMPDDLFYPVGVVAAIMVFKANDKNKGNKTWFGYFKEDGFEKRKHKGRIDARSKWLAIKDKWLKAYKNLDEITGLSIKHEVSAEDEWCAEAFMETDYSSLSSIDFEEKIKEYIAFKFLNKV
;
A
#
# COMPACT_ATOMS: atom_id res chain seq x y z
N MET A 1 10.15 -41.97 -20.04
CA MET A 1 10.08 -40.54 -20.42
C MET A 1 10.17 -39.71 -19.14
N ASN A 2 10.89 -38.63 -19.19
CA ASN A 2 11.30 -37.92 -17.96
C ASN A 2 10.30 -36.80 -17.67
N GLU A 3 9.48 -36.91 -16.63
CA GLU A 3 8.55 -35.86 -16.15
C GLU A 3 9.29 -34.57 -15.74
N ARG A 4 10.59 -34.66 -15.45
CA ARG A 4 11.46 -33.58 -15.03
C ARG A 4 11.42 -32.32 -15.92
N LYS A 5 11.27 -32.51 -17.27
CA LYS A 5 11.15 -31.35 -18.17
C LYS A 5 9.86 -30.56 -17.94
N THR A 6 8.75 -31.24 -17.72
CA THR A 6 7.45 -30.63 -17.42
C THR A 6 7.52 -29.90 -16.08
N GLU A 7 8.16 -30.52 -15.07
CA GLU A 7 8.40 -29.90 -13.75
C GLU A 7 9.30 -28.66 -13.88
N ASP A 8 10.34 -28.67 -14.72
CA ASP A 8 11.23 -27.53 -14.94
C ASP A 8 10.48 -26.34 -15.54
N PHE A 9 9.56 -26.56 -16.49
CA PHE A 9 8.70 -25.48 -17.01
C PHE A 9 7.86 -24.83 -15.91
N VAL A 10 7.24 -25.62 -15.05
CA VAL A 10 6.45 -25.12 -13.92
C VAL A 10 7.35 -24.36 -12.94
N ARG A 11 8.48 -24.94 -12.56
CA ARG A 11 9.44 -24.34 -11.64
C ARG A 11 9.98 -23.00 -12.14
N ASP A 12 10.35 -22.93 -13.42
CA ASP A 12 10.90 -21.73 -14.05
C ASP A 12 9.84 -20.65 -14.20
N HIS A 13 8.59 -21.02 -14.50
CA HIS A 13 7.48 -20.09 -14.58
C HIS A 13 7.28 -19.38 -13.22
N PHE A 14 7.14 -20.14 -12.14
CA PHE A 14 6.94 -19.54 -10.80
C PHE A 14 8.17 -18.79 -10.31
N LYS A 15 9.40 -19.28 -10.56
CA LYS A 15 10.64 -18.58 -10.18
C LYS A 15 10.82 -17.23 -10.87
N LYS A 16 10.29 -17.05 -12.08
CA LYS A 16 10.31 -15.77 -12.80
C LYS A 16 9.25 -14.79 -12.33
N ASP A 17 8.26 -15.25 -11.54
CA ASP A 17 7.19 -14.38 -11.06
C ASP A 17 7.72 -13.37 -10.03
N PRO A 18 7.37 -12.09 -10.14
CA PRO A 18 7.79 -11.05 -9.20
C PRO A 18 7.46 -11.33 -7.72
N LEU A 19 6.40 -12.11 -7.47
CA LEU A 19 5.94 -12.48 -6.12
C LEU A 19 6.57 -13.78 -5.59
N PHE A 20 7.50 -14.40 -6.32
CA PHE A 20 8.09 -15.68 -5.92
C PHE A 20 8.69 -15.67 -4.51
N ASN A 21 9.36 -14.57 -4.13
CA ASN A 21 10.06 -14.46 -2.84
C ASN A 21 9.13 -14.41 -1.61
N VAL A 22 7.84 -14.11 -1.80
CA VAL A 22 6.86 -14.08 -0.71
C VAL A 22 6.06 -15.38 -0.59
N LEU A 23 6.33 -16.33 -1.48
CA LEU A 23 5.74 -17.65 -1.47
C LEU A 23 6.65 -18.66 -0.77
N LYS A 24 6.04 -19.76 -0.39
CA LYS A 24 6.76 -20.97 -0.05
C LYS A 24 6.47 -22.00 -1.15
N PHE A 25 7.45 -22.19 -2.02
CA PHE A 25 7.40 -23.14 -3.12
C PHE A 25 8.12 -24.41 -2.69
N GLU A 26 7.38 -25.50 -2.51
CA GLU A 26 7.88 -26.77 -1.97
C GLU A 26 7.59 -27.91 -2.94
N GLU A 27 8.49 -28.90 -2.97
CA GLU A 27 8.39 -30.08 -3.83
C GLU A 27 8.07 -31.32 -3.00
N GLN A 28 7.05 -32.07 -3.38
CA GLN A 28 6.64 -33.35 -2.83
C GLN A 28 6.28 -33.40 -1.34
N LYS A 29 6.69 -32.41 -0.55
CA LYS A 29 6.46 -32.34 0.90
C LYS A 29 6.36 -30.89 1.33
N SER A 30 5.44 -30.58 2.23
CA SER A 30 5.32 -29.24 2.80
C SER A 30 5.97 -29.16 4.20
N SER A 31 6.47 -27.98 4.54
CA SER A 31 6.84 -27.65 5.92
C SER A 31 5.62 -27.31 6.79
N ASN A 32 4.44 -27.15 6.20
CA ASN A 32 3.19 -26.96 6.91
C ASN A 32 2.66 -28.33 7.39
N ARG A 33 2.61 -28.51 8.72
CA ARG A 33 2.15 -29.74 9.34
C ARG A 33 0.73 -30.15 8.91
N ARG A 34 -0.20 -29.20 8.83
CA ARG A 34 -1.60 -29.46 8.41
C ARG A 34 -1.69 -30.03 6.99
N ILE A 35 -0.85 -29.55 6.07
CA ILE A 35 -0.80 -30.08 4.69
C ILE A 35 -0.29 -31.53 4.71
N ASN A 36 0.78 -31.82 5.44
CA ASN A 36 1.33 -33.17 5.51
C ASN A 36 0.37 -34.16 6.15
N GLU A 37 -0.40 -33.75 7.18
CA GLU A 37 -1.43 -34.58 7.81
C GLU A 37 -2.54 -34.96 6.79
N LEU A 38 -2.99 -34.02 5.96
CA LEU A 38 -3.98 -34.29 4.90
C LEU A 38 -3.39 -35.18 3.79
N LEU A 39 -2.12 -34.99 3.44
CA LEU A 39 -1.44 -35.80 2.43
C LEU A 39 -1.18 -37.25 2.89
N LEU A 40 -1.13 -37.54 4.19
CA LEU A 40 -1.08 -38.91 4.70
C LEU A 40 -2.30 -39.73 4.27
N GLU A 41 -3.46 -39.07 4.14
CA GLU A 41 -4.69 -39.71 3.70
C GLU A 41 -4.94 -39.61 2.18
N ALA A 42 -4.05 -38.92 1.43
CA ALA A 42 -4.15 -38.69 -0.02
C ALA A 42 -3.09 -39.48 -0.82
N SER A 43 -2.62 -40.62 -0.31
CA SER A 43 -1.67 -41.45 -1.05
C SER A 43 -2.32 -42.14 -2.26
N LYS A 44 -1.80 -41.88 -3.47
CA LYS A 44 -2.25 -42.58 -4.71
C LYS A 44 -2.01 -44.08 -4.71
N SER A 45 -1.15 -44.59 -3.82
CA SER A 45 -0.83 -46.01 -3.70
C SER A 45 -1.57 -46.72 -2.56
N GLY A 46 -2.33 -45.97 -1.75
CA GLY A 46 -2.97 -46.49 -0.55
C GLY A 46 -2.00 -46.75 0.61
N ARG A 47 -0.70 -46.50 0.44
CA ARG A 47 0.34 -46.61 1.46
C ARG A 47 1.30 -45.44 1.39
N GLY A 48 1.64 -44.85 2.54
CA GLY A 48 2.56 -43.71 2.63
C GLY A 48 1.87 -42.33 2.44
N ILE A 49 2.67 -41.29 2.27
CA ILE A 49 2.22 -39.90 2.13
C ILE A 49 2.01 -39.57 0.65
N GLY A 50 0.95 -38.85 0.33
CA GLY A 50 0.74 -38.27 -1.01
C GLY A 50 1.86 -37.28 -1.35
N LYS A 51 2.37 -37.34 -2.57
CA LYS A 51 3.49 -36.53 -3.05
C LYS A 51 3.09 -35.83 -4.34
N PRO A 52 2.40 -34.66 -4.28
CA PRO A 52 2.23 -33.82 -5.44
C PRO A 52 3.59 -33.23 -5.85
N GLU A 53 3.78 -32.89 -7.12
CA GLU A 53 5.04 -32.32 -7.60
C GLU A 53 5.35 -31.00 -6.91
N PHE A 54 4.38 -30.07 -6.84
CA PHE A 54 4.59 -28.80 -6.16
C PHE A 54 3.43 -28.44 -5.23
N LEU A 55 3.82 -27.78 -4.14
CA LEU A 55 2.92 -27.18 -3.15
C LEU A 55 3.36 -25.73 -2.96
N ILE A 56 2.44 -24.80 -3.22
CA ILE A 56 2.72 -23.36 -3.08
C ILE A 56 1.81 -22.81 -1.99
N THR A 57 2.42 -22.31 -0.93
CA THR A 57 1.73 -21.72 0.22
C THR A 57 2.10 -20.26 0.40
N PHE A 58 1.29 -19.55 1.16
CA PHE A 58 1.35 -18.10 1.36
C PHE A 58 1.58 -17.80 2.85
N PRO A 59 2.83 -17.91 3.34
CA PRO A 59 3.12 -17.87 4.78
C PRO A 59 2.84 -16.53 5.47
N THR A 60 2.74 -15.45 4.69
CA THR A 60 2.56 -14.08 5.21
C THR A 60 1.17 -13.49 4.98
N GLY A 61 0.23 -14.30 4.51
CA GLY A 61 -1.14 -13.87 4.23
C GLY A 61 -2.18 -14.81 4.83
N ASN A 62 -3.23 -15.11 4.09
CA ASN A 62 -4.20 -16.12 4.50
C ASN A 62 -3.56 -17.51 4.36
N MET A 63 -3.21 -18.11 5.50
CA MET A 63 -2.56 -19.42 5.58
C MET A 63 -3.46 -20.58 5.09
N ASP A 64 -4.69 -20.30 4.70
CA ASP A 64 -5.65 -21.27 4.19
C ASP A 64 -5.71 -21.33 2.65
N TYR A 65 -4.85 -20.58 1.93
CA TYR A 65 -4.71 -20.66 0.48
C TYR A 65 -3.57 -21.59 0.09
N LEU A 66 -3.84 -22.49 -0.88
CA LEU A 66 -2.89 -23.47 -1.33
C LEU A 66 -3.02 -23.68 -2.85
N ILE A 67 -1.88 -23.72 -3.56
CA ILE A 67 -1.84 -24.18 -4.94
C ILE A 67 -1.12 -25.54 -4.93
N VAL A 68 -1.71 -26.53 -5.54
CA VAL A 68 -1.14 -27.87 -5.73
C VAL A 68 -0.99 -28.17 -7.21
N VAL A 69 0.17 -28.69 -7.61
CA VAL A 69 0.49 -28.97 -9.02
C VAL A 69 0.86 -30.44 -9.20
N GLU A 70 0.36 -31.03 -10.26
CA GLU A 70 0.73 -32.37 -10.75
C GLU A 70 1.21 -32.28 -12.18
N CYS A 71 2.32 -32.96 -12.48
CA CYS A 71 2.95 -32.97 -13.79
C CYS A 71 2.94 -34.36 -14.44
N LYS A 72 2.80 -34.43 -15.77
CA LYS A 72 3.00 -35.65 -16.57
C LYS A 72 3.77 -35.34 -17.85
N ALA A 73 4.66 -36.26 -18.23
CA ALA A 73 5.52 -36.07 -19.41
C ALA A 73 4.75 -36.02 -20.72
N LEU A 74 3.66 -36.75 -20.84
CA LEU A 74 2.90 -36.90 -22.10
C LEU A 74 1.55 -36.20 -22.02
N CYS A 75 1.17 -35.48 -23.08
CA CYS A 75 -0.15 -34.88 -23.21
C CYS A 75 -1.28 -35.93 -23.22
N SER A 76 -1.01 -37.15 -23.72
CA SER A 76 -1.95 -38.29 -23.63
C SER A 76 -2.29 -38.68 -22.19
N ASN A 77 -1.44 -38.32 -21.24
CA ASN A 77 -1.60 -38.58 -19.82
C ASN A 77 -2.10 -37.32 -19.07
N HIS A 78 -2.76 -36.41 -19.79
CA HIS A 78 -3.30 -35.21 -19.15
C HIS A 78 -4.52 -35.54 -18.28
N GLN A 79 -5.51 -36.24 -18.89
CA GLN A 79 -6.77 -36.55 -18.21
C GLN A 79 -7.29 -37.92 -18.65
N SER A 80 -7.81 -38.73 -17.75
CA SER A 80 -8.52 -39.96 -18.07
C SER A 80 -10.01 -39.70 -18.33
N LYS A 81 -10.68 -40.64 -19.00
CA LYS A 81 -12.10 -40.50 -19.36
C LYS A 81 -13.01 -40.35 -18.12
N ASN A 82 -12.68 -41.02 -17.02
CA ASN A 82 -13.53 -41.13 -15.84
C ASN A 82 -12.92 -40.45 -14.60
N LEU A 83 -11.79 -39.76 -14.71
CA LEU A 83 -11.04 -39.15 -13.60
C LEU A 83 -10.66 -40.15 -12.49
N ASP A 84 -10.35 -41.40 -12.86
CA ASP A 84 -10.12 -42.53 -11.96
C ASP A 84 -8.68 -43.07 -12.00
N LYS A 85 -7.76 -42.38 -12.70
CA LYS A 85 -6.35 -42.79 -12.86
C LYS A 85 -5.35 -41.79 -12.25
N PRO A 86 -5.38 -41.56 -10.92
CA PRO A 86 -4.57 -40.52 -10.30
C PRO A 86 -3.06 -40.75 -10.38
N LYS A 87 -2.59 -41.97 -10.68
CA LYS A 87 -1.17 -42.27 -10.87
C LYS A 87 -0.69 -41.91 -12.30
N ASP A 88 -1.56 -42.06 -13.26
CA ASP A 88 -1.19 -42.03 -14.67
C ASP A 88 -1.49 -40.69 -15.33
N CYS A 89 -2.51 -39.97 -14.86
CA CYS A 89 -2.99 -38.73 -15.46
C CYS A 89 -2.82 -37.51 -14.51
N ALA A 90 -2.44 -36.38 -15.11
CA ALA A 90 -2.16 -35.15 -14.37
C ALA A 90 -3.41 -34.59 -13.67
N VAL A 91 -4.53 -34.48 -14.39
CA VAL A 91 -5.81 -33.97 -13.87
C VAL A 91 -6.31 -34.87 -12.74
N ASP A 92 -6.37 -36.18 -12.99
CA ASP A 92 -6.83 -37.17 -12.00
C ASP A 92 -5.99 -37.11 -10.71
N GLY A 93 -4.67 -36.96 -10.88
CA GLY A 93 -3.71 -36.88 -9.80
C GLY A 93 -3.87 -35.61 -8.96
N VAL A 94 -3.99 -34.45 -9.60
CA VAL A 94 -4.12 -33.18 -8.88
C VAL A 94 -5.49 -33.06 -8.20
N LEU A 95 -6.56 -33.52 -8.82
CA LEU A 95 -7.91 -33.56 -8.23
C LEU A 95 -7.96 -34.47 -7.00
N HIS A 96 -7.25 -35.63 -7.05
CA HIS A 96 -7.13 -36.54 -5.91
C HIS A 96 -6.52 -35.85 -4.69
N TYR A 97 -5.44 -35.09 -4.87
CA TYR A 97 -4.82 -34.33 -3.77
C TYR A 97 -5.69 -33.15 -3.34
N ALA A 98 -6.19 -32.35 -4.27
CA ALA A 98 -6.96 -31.15 -3.99
C ALA A 98 -8.26 -31.44 -3.23
N LYS A 99 -8.93 -32.55 -3.54
CA LYS A 99 -10.13 -32.99 -2.82
C LYS A 99 -9.87 -33.21 -1.32
N LYS A 100 -8.69 -33.71 -0.96
CA LYS A 100 -8.32 -33.91 0.45
C LYS A 100 -7.84 -32.61 1.08
N LEU A 101 -6.98 -31.87 0.39
CA LEU A 101 -6.45 -30.59 0.85
C LEU A 101 -7.56 -29.54 1.07
N SER A 102 -8.63 -29.58 0.25
CA SER A 102 -9.77 -28.67 0.38
C SER A 102 -10.59 -28.85 1.67
N GLU A 103 -10.37 -29.91 2.44
CA GLU A 103 -10.99 -30.01 3.77
C GLU A 103 -10.56 -28.85 4.70
N GLN A 104 -9.34 -28.32 4.53
CA GLN A 104 -8.80 -27.26 5.38
C GLN A 104 -8.29 -26.03 4.61
N PHE A 105 -8.22 -26.09 3.26
CA PHE A 105 -7.69 -25.00 2.44
C PHE A 105 -8.63 -24.66 1.28
N ASP A 106 -8.68 -23.36 0.91
CA ASP A 106 -9.07 -23.00 -0.45
C ASP A 106 -7.93 -23.42 -1.38
N CYS A 107 -8.20 -24.29 -2.34
CA CYS A 107 -7.16 -24.94 -3.12
C CYS A 107 -7.35 -24.70 -4.61
N ILE A 108 -6.28 -24.23 -5.29
CA ILE A 108 -6.19 -24.26 -6.74
C ILE A 108 -5.35 -25.47 -7.12
N ALA A 109 -5.96 -26.36 -7.93
CA ALA A 109 -5.32 -27.53 -8.46
C ALA A 109 -4.90 -27.27 -9.93
N ILE A 110 -3.63 -27.51 -10.25
CA ILE A 110 -3.07 -27.28 -11.59
C ILE A 110 -2.53 -28.59 -12.12
N ALA A 111 -3.07 -29.04 -13.24
CA ALA A 111 -2.56 -30.17 -13.98
C ALA A 111 -1.73 -29.70 -15.17
N VAL A 112 -0.52 -30.19 -15.32
CA VAL A 112 0.39 -29.84 -16.43
C VAL A 112 0.90 -31.10 -17.10
N SER A 113 0.86 -31.16 -18.45
CA SER A 113 1.44 -32.24 -19.21
C SER A 113 2.07 -31.75 -20.52
N GLY A 114 3.11 -32.43 -20.99
CA GLY A 114 3.89 -32.05 -22.17
C GLY A 114 5.35 -31.76 -21.86
N GLN A 115 6.24 -31.86 -22.84
CA GLN A 115 7.69 -31.70 -22.69
C GLN A 115 8.28 -30.53 -23.48
N THR A 116 7.47 -29.80 -24.23
CA THR A 116 7.86 -28.56 -24.92
C THR A 116 6.82 -27.48 -24.64
N GLU A 117 7.26 -26.23 -24.68
CA GLU A 117 6.40 -25.07 -24.40
C GLU A 117 5.16 -25.02 -25.33
N GLN A 118 5.30 -25.52 -26.56
CA GLN A 118 4.22 -25.55 -27.55
C GLN A 118 3.21 -26.67 -27.32
N GLU A 119 3.61 -27.77 -26.66
CA GLU A 119 2.77 -28.92 -26.38
C GLU A 119 2.12 -28.90 -25.00
N LEU A 120 2.51 -27.95 -24.13
CA LEU A 120 1.98 -27.89 -22.76
C LEU A 120 0.45 -27.84 -22.78
N THR A 121 -0.15 -28.83 -22.12
CA THR A 121 -1.58 -28.87 -21.83
C THR A 121 -1.76 -28.58 -20.33
N ILE A 122 -2.58 -27.59 -20.01
CA ILE A 122 -2.74 -27.09 -18.64
C ILE A 122 -4.22 -26.97 -18.31
N SER A 123 -4.61 -27.47 -17.15
CA SER A 123 -5.96 -27.34 -16.60
C SER A 123 -5.94 -26.84 -15.16
N HIS A 124 -6.91 -25.99 -14.81
CA HIS A 124 -7.04 -25.37 -13.51
C HIS A 124 -8.38 -25.68 -12.86
N PHE A 125 -8.36 -26.00 -11.57
CA PHE A 125 -9.56 -26.32 -10.80
C PHE A 125 -9.54 -25.60 -9.46
N LEU A 126 -10.65 -24.96 -9.10
CA LEU A 126 -10.80 -24.25 -7.83
C LEU A 126 -11.70 -25.04 -6.87
N PHE A 127 -11.14 -25.40 -5.73
CA PHE A 127 -11.85 -26.01 -4.60
C PHE A 127 -12.00 -24.97 -3.49
N ARG A 128 -13.19 -24.87 -2.94
CA ARG A 128 -13.43 -24.04 -1.74
C ARG A 128 -13.29 -24.89 -0.48
N LYS A 129 -12.71 -24.31 0.55
CA LYS A 129 -12.50 -24.93 1.87
C LYS A 129 -13.81 -25.56 2.39
N GLY A 130 -13.73 -26.83 2.81
CA GLY A 130 -14.86 -27.61 3.29
C GLY A 130 -15.84 -28.11 2.21
N LYS A 131 -15.58 -27.86 0.89
CA LYS A 131 -16.41 -28.35 -0.22
C LYS A 131 -15.69 -29.45 -0.98
N LYS A 132 -16.42 -30.52 -1.34
CA LYS A 132 -15.90 -31.62 -2.16
C LYS A 132 -16.02 -31.38 -3.66
N SER A 133 -16.82 -30.41 -4.09
CA SER A 133 -16.99 -30.00 -5.48
C SER A 133 -15.95 -28.97 -5.89
N PHE A 134 -15.56 -29.00 -7.15
CA PHE A 134 -14.66 -28.00 -7.74
C PHE A 134 -15.33 -27.27 -8.90
N LYS A 135 -14.77 -26.10 -9.24
CA LYS A 135 -15.07 -25.36 -10.46
C LYS A 135 -13.85 -25.47 -11.38
N GLU A 136 -14.04 -25.94 -12.60
CA GLU A 136 -13.03 -25.87 -13.65
C GLU A 136 -12.95 -24.44 -14.19
N ILE A 137 -11.73 -23.97 -14.47
CA ILE A 137 -11.46 -22.64 -15.01
C ILE A 137 -11.08 -22.84 -16.47
N GLU A 138 -12.06 -22.69 -17.36
CA GLU A 138 -11.94 -23.01 -18.78
C GLU A 138 -11.18 -21.95 -19.60
N GLU A 139 -11.08 -20.71 -19.11
CA GLU A 139 -10.62 -19.55 -19.87
C GLU A 139 -9.09 -19.50 -20.03
N ASP A 140 -8.32 -20.18 -19.17
CA ASP A 140 -6.86 -20.09 -19.14
C ASP A 140 -6.19 -21.46 -19.35
N LYS A 141 -5.65 -21.67 -20.55
CA LYS A 141 -4.88 -22.88 -20.94
C LYS A 141 -3.36 -22.71 -20.77
N LYS A 142 -2.91 -21.73 -19.98
CA LYS A 142 -1.49 -21.45 -19.70
C LYS A 142 -1.29 -21.28 -18.19
N LEU A 143 -0.05 -21.44 -17.72
CA LEU A 143 0.27 -21.08 -16.34
C LEU A 143 0.04 -19.58 -16.13
N LEU A 144 -0.69 -19.24 -15.07
CA LEU A 144 -1.01 -17.88 -14.72
C LEU A 144 0.07 -17.26 -13.83
N SER A 145 0.11 -15.94 -13.76
CA SER A 145 0.90 -15.26 -12.73
C SER A 145 0.34 -15.56 -11.34
N ILE A 146 1.19 -15.47 -10.33
CA ILE A 146 0.77 -15.61 -8.92
C ILE A 146 -0.37 -14.64 -8.60
N ASN A 147 -0.30 -13.41 -9.12
CA ASN A 147 -1.34 -12.41 -8.95
C ASN A 147 -2.70 -12.86 -9.54
N ASP A 148 -2.70 -13.51 -10.68
CA ASP A 148 -3.93 -13.99 -11.30
C ASP A 148 -4.50 -15.21 -10.56
N TYR A 149 -3.65 -16.12 -10.07
CA TYR A 149 -4.11 -17.17 -9.15
C TYR A 149 -4.76 -16.62 -7.89
N LEU A 150 -4.22 -15.52 -7.35
CA LEU A 150 -4.81 -14.86 -6.17
C LEU A 150 -6.18 -14.23 -6.46
N LYS A 151 -6.38 -13.69 -7.67
CA LYS A 151 -7.71 -13.24 -8.12
C LYS A 151 -8.73 -14.38 -8.17
N LEU A 152 -8.31 -15.57 -8.58
CA LEU A 152 -9.19 -16.75 -8.60
C LEU A 152 -9.68 -17.18 -7.21
N PHE A 153 -8.93 -16.89 -6.15
CA PHE A 153 -9.41 -17.04 -4.77
C PHE A 153 -10.50 -16.01 -4.39
N ASN A 154 -10.80 -15.05 -5.28
CA ASN A 154 -11.74 -13.92 -5.05
C ASN A 154 -11.37 -13.06 -3.83
N ASN A 155 -10.10 -12.80 -3.64
CA ASN A 155 -9.62 -11.97 -2.54
C ASN A 155 -8.54 -11.00 -3.02
N GLU A 156 -8.97 -9.87 -3.62
CA GLU A 156 -8.07 -8.81 -4.09
C GLU A 156 -7.22 -8.23 -2.94
N GLN A 157 -7.79 -8.12 -1.74
CA GLN A 157 -7.07 -7.63 -0.56
C GLN A 157 -5.91 -8.54 -0.17
N PHE A 158 -6.06 -9.84 -0.33
CA PHE A 158 -4.97 -10.79 -0.06
C PHE A 158 -3.81 -10.61 -1.05
N ALA A 159 -4.12 -10.44 -2.34
CA ALA A 159 -3.12 -10.12 -3.36
C ALA A 159 -2.38 -8.81 -3.02
N ASP A 160 -3.10 -7.79 -2.56
CA ASP A 160 -2.54 -6.50 -2.16
C ASP A 160 -1.66 -6.61 -0.90
N ASN A 161 -2.03 -7.46 0.05
CA ASN A 161 -1.22 -7.72 1.24
C ASN A 161 0.11 -8.42 0.90
N LEU A 162 0.09 -9.41 -0.02
CA LEU A 162 1.31 -10.07 -0.48
C LEU A 162 2.25 -9.11 -1.22
N LYS A 163 1.71 -8.30 -2.13
CA LYS A 163 2.47 -7.24 -2.80
C LYS A 163 3.08 -6.28 -1.79
N THR A 164 2.33 -5.92 -0.75
CA THR A 164 2.83 -5.06 0.33
C THR A 164 4.02 -5.68 1.05
N VAL A 165 3.94 -6.96 1.40
CA VAL A 165 5.05 -7.67 2.08
C VAL A 165 6.28 -7.75 1.19
N ASP A 166 6.12 -8.04 -0.10
CA ASP A 166 7.22 -8.07 -1.07
C ASP A 166 7.89 -6.71 -1.22
N ILE A 167 7.09 -5.64 -1.32
CA ILE A 167 7.59 -4.26 -1.40
C ILE A 167 8.38 -3.88 -0.14
N ILE A 168 7.86 -4.21 1.04
CA ILE A 168 8.54 -3.97 2.31
C ILE A 168 9.91 -4.67 2.33
N GLN A 169 9.98 -5.93 1.92
CA GLN A 169 11.23 -6.68 1.88
C GLN A 169 12.24 -6.04 0.91
N LYS A 170 11.79 -5.60 -0.27
CA LYS A 170 12.63 -4.90 -1.24
C LYS A 170 13.14 -3.56 -0.70
N ALA A 171 12.31 -2.81 0.01
CA ALA A 171 12.70 -1.54 0.63
C ALA A 171 13.72 -1.76 1.76
N ILE A 172 13.53 -2.76 2.61
CA ILE A 172 14.47 -3.14 3.67
C ILE A 172 15.83 -3.52 3.06
N TYR A 173 15.84 -4.43 2.09
CA TYR A 173 17.08 -4.88 1.43
C TYR A 173 17.87 -3.72 0.83
N LEU A 174 17.22 -2.81 0.11
CA LEU A 174 17.89 -1.63 -0.45
C LEU A 174 18.42 -0.70 0.63
N ASN A 175 17.68 -0.50 1.71
CA ASN A 175 18.13 0.35 2.80
C ASN A 175 19.37 -0.24 3.50
N GLU A 176 19.38 -1.56 3.73
CA GLU A 176 20.55 -2.28 4.27
C GLU A 176 21.75 -2.17 3.31
N LEU A 177 21.52 -2.29 2.00
CA LEU A 177 22.55 -2.15 0.98
C LEU A 177 23.17 -0.75 1.00
N TYR A 178 22.36 0.31 1.01
CA TYR A 178 22.83 1.68 1.12
C TYR A 178 23.57 1.95 2.45
N GLN A 179 23.09 1.37 3.55
CA GLN A 179 23.74 1.46 4.85
C GLN A 179 25.12 0.79 4.83
N ALA A 180 25.25 -0.36 4.15
CA ALA A 180 26.50 -1.09 4.02
C ALA A 180 27.60 -0.28 3.31
N TYR A 181 27.21 0.63 2.40
CA TYR A 181 28.12 1.55 1.69
C TYR A 181 28.12 2.97 2.27
N SER A 182 27.60 3.16 3.48
CA SER A 182 27.59 4.44 4.21
C SER A 182 26.92 5.59 3.47
N VAL A 183 25.91 5.29 2.63
CA VAL A 183 25.09 6.33 1.99
C VAL A 183 24.29 7.08 3.06
N THR A 184 24.29 8.41 2.97
CA THR A 184 23.60 9.29 3.90
C THR A 184 22.09 9.01 3.91
N GLU A 185 21.48 8.89 5.08
CA GLU A 185 20.07 8.52 5.22
C GLU A 185 19.12 9.41 4.42
N THR A 186 19.35 10.72 4.48
CA THR A 186 18.54 11.72 3.76
C THR A 186 18.64 11.59 2.24
N THR A 187 19.76 11.05 1.71
CA THR A 187 19.99 10.92 0.26
C THR A 187 19.50 9.60 -0.31
N ARG A 188 19.29 8.57 0.53
CA ARG A 188 18.88 7.23 0.05
C ARG A 188 17.57 7.27 -0.76
N CYS A 189 16.56 7.99 -0.27
CA CYS A 189 15.30 8.15 -1.00
C CYS A 189 15.47 8.88 -2.33
N THR A 190 16.31 9.94 -2.34
CA THR A 190 16.64 10.69 -3.55
C THR A 190 17.33 9.80 -4.57
N MET A 191 18.26 8.94 -4.14
CA MET A 191 18.96 7.99 -5.03
C MET A 191 17.99 6.97 -5.66
N VAL A 192 17.11 6.37 -4.86
CA VAL A 192 16.09 5.43 -5.39
C VAL A 192 15.17 6.13 -6.38
N SER A 193 14.68 7.32 -6.03
CA SER A 193 13.83 8.13 -6.90
C SER A 193 14.53 8.48 -8.20
N ALA A 194 15.80 8.94 -8.12
CA ALA A 194 16.60 9.27 -9.28
C ALA A 194 16.81 8.08 -10.23
N ILE A 195 17.13 6.91 -9.68
CA ILE A 195 17.30 5.70 -10.49
C ILE A 195 15.99 5.31 -11.18
N LEU A 196 14.89 5.23 -10.44
CA LEU A 196 13.59 4.82 -11.00
C LEU A 196 13.12 5.82 -12.08
N LEU A 197 13.26 7.12 -11.83
CA LEU A 197 12.90 8.15 -12.80
C LEU A 197 13.80 8.09 -14.05
N SER A 198 15.12 7.90 -13.90
CA SER A 198 16.03 7.76 -15.04
C SER A 198 15.76 6.51 -15.89
N LEU A 199 15.25 5.44 -15.28
CA LEU A 199 14.85 4.22 -16.01
C LEU A 199 13.62 4.42 -16.91
N LEU A 200 12.82 5.47 -16.71
CA LEU A 200 11.74 5.85 -17.65
C LEU A 200 12.33 6.30 -19.00
N TYR A 201 13.53 6.88 -19.01
CA TYR A 201 14.22 7.28 -20.24
C TYR A 201 14.89 6.06 -20.88
N GLU A 202 14.32 5.58 -21.98
CA GLU A 202 14.76 4.35 -22.64
C GLU A 202 16.26 4.35 -23.01
N PRO A 203 16.84 5.42 -23.58
CA PRO A 203 18.28 5.44 -23.90
C PRO A 203 19.17 5.18 -22.69
N PHE A 204 18.80 5.67 -21.51
CA PHE A 204 19.53 5.38 -20.26
C PHE A 204 19.29 3.93 -19.82
N ARG A 205 18.03 3.47 -19.83
CA ARG A 205 17.65 2.13 -19.39
C ARG A 205 18.40 1.01 -20.12
N ILE A 206 18.68 1.18 -21.43
CA ILE A 206 19.38 0.18 -22.23
C ILE A 206 20.92 0.36 -22.20
N SER A 207 21.45 1.48 -21.68
CA SER A 207 22.87 1.82 -21.78
C SER A 207 23.60 2.03 -20.47
N TYR A 208 22.93 2.06 -19.31
CA TYR A 208 23.58 2.37 -18.02
C TYR A 208 24.75 1.44 -17.68
N ASN A 209 24.77 0.19 -18.17
CA ASN A 209 25.88 -0.76 -17.98
C ASN A 209 27.16 -0.40 -18.74
N ARG A 210 27.11 0.53 -19.71
CA ARG A 210 28.27 0.90 -20.55
C ARG A 210 29.19 1.92 -19.88
N TYR A 211 28.74 2.59 -18.81
CA TYR A 211 29.56 3.58 -18.11
C TYR A 211 30.68 2.91 -17.29
N ASN A 212 31.86 3.47 -17.32
CA ASN A 212 33.05 2.92 -16.68
C ASN A 212 33.43 3.63 -15.36
N THR A 213 32.78 4.77 -15.06
CA THR A 213 32.97 5.51 -13.81
C THR A 213 31.65 5.89 -13.20
N SER A 214 31.56 5.88 -11.87
CA SER A 214 30.37 6.26 -11.11
C SER A 214 29.94 7.70 -11.37
N THR A 215 30.91 8.61 -11.54
CA THR A 215 30.64 10.02 -11.84
C THR A 215 29.98 10.20 -13.21
N ASN A 216 30.43 9.50 -14.24
CA ASN A 216 29.82 9.57 -15.57
C ASN A 216 28.44 8.91 -15.58
N LEU A 217 28.25 7.81 -14.85
CA LEU A 217 26.96 7.17 -14.66
C LEU A 217 25.97 8.12 -13.98
N ALA A 218 26.37 8.81 -12.91
CA ALA A 218 25.52 9.77 -12.21
C ALA A 218 25.13 10.97 -13.11
N LYS A 219 26.08 11.52 -13.88
CA LYS A 219 25.79 12.59 -14.85
C LYS A 219 24.80 12.14 -15.92
N ALA A 220 24.96 10.92 -16.45
CA ALA A 220 24.05 10.35 -17.43
C ALA A 220 22.65 10.12 -16.84
N MET A 221 22.57 9.69 -15.58
CA MET A 221 21.32 9.55 -14.84
C MET A 221 20.61 10.89 -14.68
N LEU A 222 21.32 11.96 -14.30
CA LEU A 222 20.75 13.31 -14.19
C LEU A 222 20.27 13.82 -15.56
N SER A 223 21.03 13.62 -16.63
CA SER A 223 20.61 13.97 -17.99
C SER A 223 19.37 13.19 -18.42
N ALA A 224 19.27 11.91 -18.09
CA ALA A 224 18.06 11.10 -18.33
C ALA A 224 16.84 11.66 -17.58
N ILE A 225 17.02 12.03 -16.31
CA ILE A 225 15.96 12.68 -15.50
C ILE A 225 15.52 13.98 -16.16
N GLU A 226 16.47 14.85 -16.58
CA GLU A 226 16.15 16.11 -17.23
C GLU A 226 15.30 15.90 -18.49
N ASN A 227 15.64 14.94 -19.34
CA ASN A 227 14.83 14.60 -20.51
C ASN A 227 13.42 14.14 -20.11
N VAL A 228 13.28 13.27 -19.12
CA VAL A 228 11.96 12.84 -18.63
C VAL A 228 11.14 14.02 -18.13
N LEU A 229 11.75 14.95 -17.38
CA LEU A 229 11.05 16.14 -16.86
C LEU A 229 10.61 17.10 -17.97
N VAL A 230 11.43 17.26 -19.01
CA VAL A 230 11.12 18.08 -20.19
C VAL A 230 9.97 17.45 -20.99
N ASP A 231 10.09 16.17 -21.31
CA ASP A 231 9.07 15.44 -22.10
C ASP A 231 7.69 15.47 -21.43
N ASN A 232 7.67 15.47 -20.09
CA ASN A 232 6.45 15.54 -19.31
C ASN A 232 6.01 16.98 -18.94
N SER A 233 6.70 18.02 -19.41
CA SER A 233 6.37 19.43 -19.14
C SER A 233 6.19 19.75 -17.64
N VAL A 234 7.02 19.16 -16.78
CA VAL A 234 6.91 19.29 -15.33
C VAL A 234 7.18 20.73 -14.88
N ARG A 235 6.30 21.25 -14.02
CA ARG A 235 6.52 22.53 -13.35
C ARG A 235 7.69 22.42 -12.37
N SER A 236 8.43 23.53 -12.18
CA SER A 236 9.54 23.58 -11.21
C SER A 236 10.60 22.49 -11.41
N LYS A 237 10.87 22.07 -12.67
CA LYS A 237 11.87 21.06 -13.01
C LYS A 237 13.24 21.38 -12.42
N ASP A 238 13.64 22.67 -12.38
CA ASP A 238 14.93 23.09 -11.85
C ASP A 238 15.08 22.75 -10.35
N SER A 239 13.99 22.84 -9.58
CA SER A 239 13.97 22.42 -8.17
C SER A 239 14.23 20.91 -8.05
N MET A 240 13.62 20.09 -8.90
CA MET A 240 13.83 18.64 -8.92
C MET A 240 15.25 18.29 -9.34
N ILE A 241 15.79 18.93 -10.40
CA ILE A 241 17.17 18.72 -10.86
C ILE A 241 18.16 19.11 -9.75
N GLY A 242 17.92 20.25 -9.07
CA GLY A 242 18.70 20.69 -7.92
C GLY A 242 18.72 19.64 -6.79
N GLU A 243 17.58 19.05 -6.48
CA GLU A 243 17.46 18.00 -5.47
C GLU A 243 18.20 16.71 -5.88
N TYR A 244 18.00 16.25 -7.13
CA TYR A 244 18.68 15.07 -7.63
C TYR A 244 20.20 15.27 -7.80
N SER A 245 20.68 16.48 -8.07
CA SER A 245 22.10 16.75 -8.18
C SER A 245 22.89 16.50 -6.89
N LYS A 246 22.21 16.48 -5.73
CA LYS A 246 22.84 16.14 -4.44
C LYS A 246 23.46 14.75 -4.41
N ILE A 247 22.97 13.80 -5.23
CA ILE A 247 23.55 12.45 -5.34
C ILE A 247 25.03 12.50 -5.78
N LEU A 248 25.44 13.52 -6.56
CA LEU A 248 26.82 13.68 -6.97
C LEU A 248 27.78 13.91 -5.77
N ASN A 249 27.25 14.30 -4.62
CA ASN A 249 28.04 14.52 -3.40
C ASN A 249 28.28 13.23 -2.61
N GLU A 250 27.51 12.16 -2.88
CA GLU A 250 27.65 10.89 -2.18
C GLU A 250 28.98 10.20 -2.54
N PRO A 251 29.70 9.65 -1.55
CA PRO A 251 30.95 8.94 -1.79
C PRO A 251 30.83 7.84 -2.85
N LEU A 252 29.68 7.15 -2.91
CA LEU A 252 29.40 6.09 -3.86
C LEU A 252 29.46 6.55 -5.33
N TYR A 253 29.23 7.85 -5.61
CA TYR A 253 29.34 8.43 -6.95
C TYR A 253 30.64 9.22 -7.19
N ARG A 254 31.34 9.65 -6.12
CA ARG A 254 32.54 10.47 -6.21
C ARG A 254 33.85 9.67 -6.18
N GLN A 255 33.84 8.56 -5.42
CA GLN A 255 35.05 7.74 -5.23
C GLN A 255 35.11 6.61 -6.25
N GLU A 256 36.33 6.21 -6.68
CA GLU A 256 36.48 5.05 -7.55
C GLU A 256 36.23 3.74 -6.82
N GLU A 257 36.63 3.69 -5.55
CA GLU A 257 36.43 2.54 -4.67
C GLU A 257 35.69 2.94 -3.39
N ILE A 258 34.78 2.10 -2.96
CA ILE A 258 34.00 2.28 -1.73
C ILE A 258 34.23 1.10 -0.78
N LYS A 259 34.30 1.38 0.52
CA LYS A 259 34.44 0.35 1.55
C LYS A 259 33.06 -0.17 1.96
N HIS A 260 32.91 -1.49 1.94
CA HIS A 260 31.75 -2.13 2.54
C HIS A 260 31.89 -2.15 4.07
N LYS A 261 30.90 -1.60 4.78
CA LYS A 261 30.96 -1.37 6.24
C LYS A 261 31.17 -2.67 7.06
N ASN A 262 30.55 -3.77 6.62
CA ASN A 262 30.54 -5.05 7.31
C ASN A 262 31.56 -6.06 6.77
N ARG A 263 32.21 -5.74 5.64
CA ARG A 263 33.29 -6.55 5.05
C ARG A 263 34.53 -5.67 5.02
N ASN A 264 35.69 -6.22 5.32
CA ASN A 264 36.92 -5.45 5.31
C ASN A 264 37.52 -5.33 3.88
N GLU A 265 36.61 -5.18 2.88
CA GLU A 265 36.94 -5.16 1.46
C GLU A 265 36.53 -3.82 0.85
N ARG A 266 37.28 -3.39 -0.18
CA ARG A 266 36.91 -2.28 -1.04
C ARG A 266 36.42 -2.81 -2.38
N GLU A 267 35.36 -2.21 -2.87
CA GLU A 267 34.72 -2.56 -4.14
C GLU A 267 34.74 -1.34 -5.08
N LYS A 268 34.80 -1.58 -6.38
CA LYS A 268 34.69 -0.49 -7.36
C LYS A 268 33.30 0.11 -7.27
N SER A 269 33.22 1.41 -7.00
CA SER A 269 31.94 2.12 -6.83
C SER A 269 31.02 1.98 -8.05
N ILE A 270 31.60 1.91 -9.26
CA ILE A 270 30.83 1.73 -10.48
C ILE A 270 30.06 0.39 -10.50
N GLU A 271 30.69 -0.69 -10.03
CA GLU A 271 30.06 -2.01 -10.01
C GLU A 271 28.95 -2.08 -8.94
N VAL A 272 29.17 -1.44 -7.79
CA VAL A 272 28.15 -1.29 -6.76
C VAL A 272 26.93 -0.51 -7.28
N ASN A 273 27.17 0.64 -7.94
CA ASN A 273 26.10 1.44 -8.52
C ASN A 273 25.31 0.67 -9.60
N LYS A 274 26.02 -0.04 -10.50
CA LYS A 274 25.36 -0.88 -11.51
C LYS A 274 24.51 -1.98 -10.87
N SER A 275 24.99 -2.61 -9.79
CA SER A 275 24.24 -3.65 -9.09
C SER A 275 22.97 -3.10 -8.44
N ILE A 276 23.01 -1.89 -7.86
CA ILE A 276 21.84 -1.20 -7.29
C ILE A 276 20.85 -0.86 -8.40
N ILE A 277 21.31 -0.27 -9.51
CA ILE A 277 20.44 0.05 -10.65
C ILE A 277 19.81 -1.23 -11.21
N LEU A 278 20.59 -2.29 -11.38
CA LEU A 278 20.10 -3.58 -11.86
C LEU A 278 19.05 -4.19 -10.92
N TYR A 279 19.27 -4.07 -9.61
CA TYR A 279 18.30 -4.54 -8.61
C TYR A 279 16.97 -3.79 -8.74
N LEU A 280 17.01 -2.45 -8.78
CA LEU A 280 15.81 -1.62 -8.96
C LEU A 280 15.13 -1.89 -10.31
N HIS A 281 15.90 -2.00 -11.39
CA HIS A 281 15.38 -2.28 -12.72
C HIS A 281 14.67 -3.64 -12.80
N ARG A 282 15.18 -4.67 -12.12
CA ARG A 282 14.58 -6.02 -12.16
C ARG A 282 13.47 -6.24 -11.15
N ASN A 283 13.52 -5.59 -9.99
CA ASN A 283 12.67 -5.94 -8.85
C ASN A 283 11.64 -4.86 -8.48
N VAL A 284 11.87 -3.61 -8.85
CA VAL A 284 10.98 -2.50 -8.49
C VAL A 284 10.36 -1.84 -9.72
N TYR A 285 11.16 -1.57 -10.75
CA TYR A 285 10.69 -0.95 -11.99
C TYR A 285 9.53 -1.70 -12.69
N PRO A 286 9.53 -3.05 -12.81
CA PRO A 286 8.40 -3.77 -13.39
C PRO A 286 7.10 -3.66 -12.58
N LEU A 287 7.20 -3.35 -11.29
CA LEU A 287 6.02 -3.14 -10.45
C LEU A 287 5.31 -1.81 -10.78
N ILE A 288 6.00 -0.86 -11.43
CA ILE A 288 5.42 0.39 -11.92
C ILE A 288 4.40 0.11 -13.02
N ASP A 289 4.69 -0.80 -13.94
CA ASP A 289 3.76 -1.20 -15.00
C ASP A 289 2.54 -1.94 -14.43
N MET A 290 2.69 -2.65 -13.30
CA MET A 290 1.58 -3.29 -12.59
C MET A 290 0.62 -2.27 -11.92
N GLU A 291 1.00 -1.02 -11.78
CA GLU A 291 0.12 0.05 -11.23
C GLU A 291 -1.08 0.37 -12.12
N GLN A 292 -1.08 -0.02 -13.38
CA GLN A 292 -2.29 -0.03 -14.22
C GLN A 292 -3.41 -0.87 -13.59
N SER A 293 -3.07 -1.81 -12.69
CA SER A 293 -4.01 -2.58 -11.87
C SER A 293 -4.52 -1.88 -10.60
N GLY A 294 -4.13 -0.62 -10.37
CA GLY A 294 -4.63 0.18 -9.26
C GLY A 294 -3.96 -0.03 -7.88
N PHE A 295 -2.78 -0.68 -7.83
CA PHE A 295 -2.04 -0.90 -6.59
C PHE A 295 -0.90 0.12 -6.44
N ASP A 296 -0.85 0.87 -5.32
CA ASP A 296 0.21 1.85 -5.07
C ASP A 296 1.52 1.17 -4.60
N VAL A 297 2.34 0.76 -5.54
CA VAL A 297 3.64 0.12 -5.28
C VAL A 297 4.65 1.13 -4.78
N LEU A 298 4.78 2.25 -5.47
CA LEU A 298 5.84 3.22 -5.23
C LEU A 298 5.62 4.03 -3.95
N GLY A 299 4.38 4.48 -3.70
CA GLY A 299 4.06 5.16 -2.46
C GLY A 299 4.34 4.27 -1.25
N ARG A 300 3.98 2.97 -1.33
CA ARG A 300 4.31 2.00 -0.29
C ARG A 300 5.81 1.76 -0.17
N PHE A 301 6.51 1.64 -1.28
CA PHE A 301 7.97 1.50 -1.29
C PHE A 301 8.63 2.69 -0.62
N TYR A 302 8.27 3.93 -0.97
CA TYR A 302 8.81 5.13 -0.35
C TYR A 302 8.43 5.26 1.12
N THR A 303 7.19 4.95 1.47
CA THR A 303 6.74 4.95 2.88
C THR A 303 7.61 4.02 3.72
N GLU A 304 7.79 2.79 3.28
CA GLU A 304 8.61 1.82 3.99
C GLU A 304 10.09 2.21 3.96
N PHE A 305 10.58 2.72 2.83
CA PHE A 305 11.97 3.13 2.70
C PHE A 305 12.31 4.31 3.61
N ILE A 306 11.45 5.33 3.70
CA ILE A 306 11.60 6.47 4.62
C ILE A 306 11.56 5.99 6.07
N ARG A 307 10.62 5.09 6.40
CA ARG A 307 10.51 4.51 7.75
C ARG A 307 11.78 3.79 8.18
N TYR A 308 12.37 2.97 7.32
CA TYR A 308 13.60 2.23 7.61
C TYR A 308 14.87 3.07 7.54
N ALA A 309 14.85 4.18 6.82
CA ALA A 309 15.97 5.11 6.77
C ALA A 309 16.13 5.94 8.06
N GLY A 310 15.22 5.82 9.04
CA GLY A 310 15.27 6.60 10.28
C GLY A 310 14.90 8.07 10.13
N SER A 311 14.53 8.48 8.91
CA SER A 311 14.27 9.89 8.59
C SER A 311 12.92 10.40 9.10
N GLU A 312 11.98 9.53 9.46
CA GLU A 312 10.67 9.94 10.01
C GLU A 312 10.80 10.71 11.32
N GLN A 313 11.61 10.20 12.27
CA GLN A 313 11.78 10.85 13.58
C GLN A 313 12.62 12.13 13.48
N SER A 314 13.60 12.20 12.59
CA SER A 314 14.47 13.36 12.44
C SER A 314 13.83 14.50 11.64
N GLN A 315 12.76 14.27 10.90
CA GLN A 315 12.12 15.24 10.00
C GLN A 315 10.68 15.60 10.37
N GLY A 316 10.10 15.03 11.44
CA GLY A 316 8.71 15.28 11.83
C GLY A 316 7.68 14.82 10.77
N LEU A 317 8.07 13.88 9.88
CA LEU A 317 7.21 13.37 8.83
C LEU A 317 6.33 12.23 9.35
N VAL A 318 5.02 12.39 9.24
CA VAL A 318 4.04 11.35 9.55
C VAL A 318 3.29 10.99 8.27
N LEU A 319 3.70 9.88 7.64
CA LEU A 319 3.07 9.43 6.40
C LEU A 319 1.72 8.77 6.68
N THR A 320 0.70 9.19 5.95
CA THR A 320 -0.66 8.64 6.10
C THR A 320 -0.72 7.21 5.57
N PRO A 321 -1.21 6.22 6.36
CA PRO A 321 -1.39 4.86 5.89
C PRO A 321 -2.33 4.78 4.67
N PHE A 322 -2.00 3.94 3.71
CA PHE A 322 -2.74 3.83 2.44
C PHE A 322 -4.23 3.48 2.60
N HIS A 323 -4.59 2.68 3.61
CA HIS A 323 -5.99 2.34 3.87
C HIS A 323 -6.80 3.54 4.36
N ILE A 324 -6.14 4.52 4.97
CA ILE A 324 -6.74 5.79 5.38
C ILE A 324 -6.88 6.74 4.19
N THR A 325 -5.87 6.81 3.30
CA THR A 325 -6.00 7.63 2.08
C THR A 325 -7.14 7.14 1.18
N ASP A 326 -7.36 5.82 1.11
CA ASP A 326 -8.52 5.25 0.40
C ASP A 326 -9.84 5.54 1.12
N LEU A 327 -9.88 5.48 2.47
CA LEU A 327 -11.05 5.84 3.27
C LEU A 327 -11.48 7.30 3.02
N PHE A 328 -10.54 8.23 2.85
CA PHE A 328 -10.83 9.63 2.54
C PHE A 328 -11.63 9.77 1.24
N CYS A 329 -11.31 8.96 0.22
CA CYS A 329 -12.06 8.95 -1.03
C CYS A 329 -13.54 8.53 -0.82
N ASP A 330 -13.79 7.59 0.10
CA ASP A 330 -15.14 7.18 0.45
C ASP A 330 -15.88 8.25 1.27
N LEU A 331 -15.21 8.86 2.25
CA LEU A 331 -15.79 9.91 3.10
C LEU A 331 -16.16 11.16 2.27
N ALA A 332 -15.34 11.54 1.30
CA ALA A 332 -15.61 12.66 0.39
C ALA A 332 -16.55 12.28 -0.77
N LYS A 333 -16.88 10.99 -0.93
CA LYS A 333 -17.70 10.47 -2.05
C LYS A 333 -17.12 10.84 -3.42
N ILE A 334 -15.81 10.63 -3.61
CA ILE A 334 -15.08 10.97 -4.83
C ILE A 334 -15.77 10.38 -6.07
N ASN A 335 -15.93 11.21 -7.08
CA ASN A 335 -16.42 10.86 -8.41
C ASN A 335 -15.45 11.34 -9.50
N THR A 336 -15.70 11.00 -10.75
CA THR A 336 -14.80 11.30 -11.88
C THR A 336 -14.63 12.78 -12.20
N ASN A 337 -15.48 13.68 -11.69
CA ASN A 337 -15.46 15.11 -11.99
C ASN A 337 -14.81 15.96 -10.91
N ASN A 338 -14.49 15.37 -9.74
CA ASN A 338 -13.87 16.12 -8.67
C ASN A 338 -12.45 16.58 -9.03
N ILE A 339 -12.06 17.73 -8.49
CA ILE A 339 -10.68 18.22 -8.49
C ILE A 339 -10.18 18.16 -7.06
N VAL A 340 -9.22 17.27 -6.83
CA VAL A 340 -8.68 16.97 -5.49
C VAL A 340 -7.49 17.86 -5.22
N TYR A 341 -7.50 18.54 -4.08
CA TYR A 341 -6.43 19.38 -3.57
C TYR A 341 -5.81 18.81 -2.29
N ASP A 342 -4.48 18.85 -2.20
CA ASP A 342 -3.74 18.53 -0.99
C ASP A 342 -2.74 19.64 -0.69
N PRO A 343 -2.97 20.47 0.37
CA PRO A 343 -2.11 21.61 0.71
C PRO A 343 -0.75 21.24 1.30
N CYS A 344 -0.54 19.98 1.68
CA CYS A 344 0.67 19.48 2.32
C CYS A 344 0.96 18.04 1.86
N CYS A 345 1.08 17.87 0.53
CA CYS A 345 0.91 16.57 -0.11
C CYS A 345 2.01 15.52 0.18
N GLY A 346 3.13 15.92 0.79
CA GLY A 346 4.21 14.99 1.11
C GLY A 346 4.69 14.23 -0.13
N THR A 347 4.54 12.90 -0.13
CA THR A 347 4.84 12.04 -1.29
C THR A 347 3.68 11.88 -2.27
N GLY A 348 2.57 12.59 -2.09
CA GLY A 348 1.40 12.57 -2.96
C GLY A 348 0.37 11.47 -2.62
N GLY A 349 0.41 10.89 -1.42
CA GLY A 349 -0.42 9.75 -1.04
C GLY A 349 -1.93 9.95 -1.24
N PHE A 350 -2.49 11.09 -0.83
CA PHE A 350 -3.91 11.42 -1.04
C PHE A 350 -4.26 11.65 -2.51
N LEU A 351 -3.37 12.33 -3.25
CA LEU A 351 -3.57 12.56 -4.69
C LEU A 351 -3.58 11.26 -5.47
N ILE A 352 -2.70 10.32 -5.12
CA ILE A 352 -2.62 8.98 -5.71
C ILE A 352 -3.89 8.18 -5.40
N ALA A 353 -4.38 8.22 -4.16
CA ALA A 353 -5.63 7.55 -3.78
C ALA A 353 -6.83 8.12 -4.55
N GLY A 354 -6.94 9.45 -4.66
CA GLY A 354 -7.94 10.15 -5.45
C GLY A 354 -7.86 9.77 -6.93
N MET A 355 -6.65 9.81 -7.52
CA MET A 355 -6.41 9.39 -8.91
C MET A 355 -6.87 7.96 -9.16
N LYS A 356 -6.42 7.01 -8.33
CA LYS A 356 -6.82 5.59 -8.42
C LYS A 356 -8.34 5.43 -8.41
N ARG A 357 -9.02 6.08 -7.44
CA ARG A 357 -10.47 6.03 -7.32
C ARG A 357 -11.16 6.57 -8.57
N MET A 358 -10.77 7.73 -9.06
CA MET A 358 -11.35 8.36 -10.24
C MET A 358 -11.09 7.55 -11.52
N LEU A 359 -9.88 7.01 -11.70
CA LEU A 359 -9.53 6.16 -12.85
C LEU A 359 -10.36 4.86 -12.87
N ASN A 360 -10.59 4.24 -11.71
CA ASN A 360 -11.44 3.06 -11.59
C ASN A 360 -12.90 3.38 -11.94
N LEU A 361 -13.42 4.51 -11.47
CA LEU A 361 -14.78 4.97 -11.79
C LEU A 361 -14.93 5.36 -13.27
N ALA A 362 -13.87 5.86 -13.91
CA ALA A 362 -13.87 6.18 -15.34
C ALA A 362 -13.91 4.93 -16.24
N GLY A 363 -13.66 3.74 -15.71
CA GLY A 363 -13.75 2.46 -16.43
C GLY A 363 -12.91 2.46 -17.71
N ASN A 364 -13.54 2.31 -18.87
CA ASN A 364 -12.87 2.30 -20.20
C ASN A 364 -12.82 3.67 -20.88
N ASN A 365 -13.23 4.76 -20.21
CA ASN A 365 -13.20 6.11 -20.79
C ASN A 365 -11.77 6.69 -20.77
N ASN A 366 -11.00 6.47 -21.82
CA ASN A 366 -9.61 6.91 -21.92
C ASN A 366 -9.48 8.45 -21.94
N THR A 367 -10.44 9.18 -22.54
CA THR A 367 -10.44 10.64 -22.53
C THR A 367 -10.58 11.18 -21.11
N LYS A 368 -11.52 10.61 -20.33
CA LYS A 368 -11.70 11.01 -18.93
C LYS A 368 -10.49 10.65 -18.07
N LYS A 369 -9.87 9.49 -18.31
CA LYS A 369 -8.62 9.11 -17.62
C LYS A 369 -7.49 10.10 -17.90
N ALA A 370 -7.35 10.57 -19.14
CA ALA A 370 -6.35 11.57 -19.48
C ALA A 370 -6.63 12.92 -18.81
N GLU A 371 -7.91 13.35 -18.77
CA GLU A 371 -8.34 14.57 -18.07
C GLU A 371 -8.06 14.50 -16.56
N ILE A 372 -8.42 13.38 -15.90
CA ILE A 372 -8.15 13.15 -14.47
C ILE A 372 -6.67 13.36 -14.18
N LYS A 373 -5.78 12.69 -14.92
CA LYS A 373 -4.34 12.79 -14.74
C LYS A 373 -3.79 14.18 -15.01
N ALA A 374 -4.31 14.89 -16.04
CA ALA A 374 -3.75 16.17 -16.47
C ALA A 374 -4.23 17.37 -15.63
N GLN A 375 -5.43 17.32 -15.01
CA GLN A 375 -6.10 18.53 -14.51
C GLN A 375 -6.71 18.39 -13.10
N GLN A 376 -7.02 17.17 -12.64
CA GLN A 376 -7.90 17.00 -11.49
C GLN A 376 -7.16 16.69 -10.17
N LEU A 377 -5.82 16.70 -10.16
CA LEU A 377 -5.00 16.39 -9.02
C LEU A 377 -4.04 17.55 -8.76
N VAL A 378 -4.21 18.24 -7.64
CA VAL A 378 -3.47 19.45 -7.31
C VAL A 378 -2.83 19.31 -5.94
N GLY A 379 -1.53 19.53 -5.84
CA GLY A 379 -0.79 19.42 -4.59
C GLY A 379 0.11 20.62 -4.31
N VAL A 380 0.36 20.88 -3.06
CA VAL A 380 1.41 21.81 -2.62
C VAL A 380 2.31 21.10 -1.60
N GLU A 381 3.60 21.28 -1.74
CA GLU A 381 4.58 20.75 -0.80
C GLU A 381 5.70 21.79 -0.56
N LEU A 382 5.95 22.06 0.71
CA LEU A 382 6.91 23.08 1.11
C LEU A 382 8.37 22.61 0.93
N ARG A 383 8.64 21.33 1.21
CA ARG A 383 10.00 20.76 1.23
C ARG A 383 10.39 20.29 -0.18
N PRO A 384 11.50 20.81 -0.78
CA PRO A 384 11.91 20.45 -2.15
C PRO A 384 12.14 18.93 -2.35
N SER A 385 12.65 18.22 -1.35
CA SER A 385 12.85 16.77 -1.44
C SER A 385 11.51 16.01 -1.53
N MET A 386 10.54 16.34 -0.67
CA MET A 386 9.21 15.72 -0.67
C MET A 386 8.42 16.08 -1.94
N PHE A 387 8.50 17.35 -2.36
CA PHE A 387 7.98 17.80 -3.66
C PHE A 387 8.54 16.92 -4.81
N THR A 388 9.85 16.71 -4.81
CA THR A 388 10.52 15.87 -5.82
C THR A 388 9.98 14.43 -5.81
N TYR A 389 9.77 13.85 -4.62
CA TYR A 389 9.19 12.50 -4.51
C TYR A 389 7.72 12.47 -4.94
N ALA A 390 6.92 13.47 -4.60
CA ALA A 390 5.53 13.57 -5.05
C ALA A 390 5.44 13.63 -6.58
N CYS A 391 6.21 14.53 -7.21
CA CYS A 391 6.26 14.63 -8.66
C CYS A 391 6.68 13.31 -9.31
N SER A 392 7.74 12.69 -8.83
CA SER A 392 8.23 11.40 -9.35
C SER A 392 7.18 10.31 -9.22
N ASN A 393 6.52 10.24 -8.07
CA ASN A 393 5.44 9.28 -7.82
C ASN A 393 4.28 9.45 -8.80
N MET A 394 3.87 10.69 -9.06
CA MET A 394 2.79 11.00 -10.00
C MET A 394 3.21 10.66 -11.45
N MET A 395 4.44 11.05 -11.85
CA MET A 395 4.96 10.79 -13.19
C MET A 395 5.07 9.29 -13.50
N MET A 396 5.56 8.49 -12.56
CA MET A 396 5.65 7.04 -12.72
C MET A 396 4.27 6.37 -12.90
N ARG A 397 3.17 7.07 -12.55
CA ARG A 397 1.79 6.64 -12.79
C ARG A 397 1.18 7.21 -14.08
N GLY A 398 2.01 7.86 -14.87
CA GLY A 398 1.59 8.49 -16.14
C GLY A 398 0.82 9.79 -15.96
N ASP A 399 0.94 10.45 -14.81
CA ASP A 399 0.55 11.85 -14.63
C ASP A 399 1.72 12.73 -15.08
N GLY A 400 1.78 12.99 -16.39
CA GLY A 400 2.89 13.73 -16.99
C GLY A 400 2.86 15.24 -16.75
N LYS A 401 1.74 15.81 -16.29
CA LYS A 401 1.58 17.25 -16.05
C LYS A 401 1.34 17.58 -14.59
N SER A 402 2.01 16.88 -13.71
CA SER A 402 1.83 17.02 -12.26
C SER A 402 1.57 18.47 -11.83
N ASN A 403 0.34 18.75 -11.37
CA ASN A 403 -0.03 20.06 -10.82
C ASN A 403 0.39 20.16 -9.35
N ILE A 404 1.63 19.76 -9.07
CA ILE A 404 2.23 19.92 -7.75
C ILE A 404 3.10 21.19 -7.75
N TYR A 405 2.94 21.98 -6.72
CA TYR A 405 3.65 23.24 -6.50
C TYR A 405 4.64 23.07 -5.36
N CYS A 406 5.85 23.58 -5.55
CA CYS A 406 6.85 23.66 -4.50
C CYS A 406 6.72 25.02 -3.80
N GLY A 407 6.30 25.06 -2.56
CA GLY A 407 6.14 26.30 -1.81
C GLY A 407 5.17 26.22 -0.63
N ASP A 408 4.90 27.38 -0.04
CA ASP A 408 3.94 27.53 1.04
C ASP A 408 2.50 27.60 0.51
N CYS A 409 1.65 26.69 0.99
CA CYS A 409 0.25 26.61 0.53
C CYS A 409 -0.56 27.86 0.84
N PHE A 410 -0.29 28.54 1.94
CA PHE A 410 -0.99 29.77 2.31
C PHE A 410 -0.69 30.90 1.31
N SER A 411 0.56 31.01 0.89
CA SER A 411 0.98 31.97 -0.14
C SER A 411 0.43 31.66 -1.52
N LEU A 412 0.14 30.40 -1.81
CA LEU A 412 -0.37 29.91 -3.10
C LEU A 412 -1.90 29.85 -3.18
N GLU A 413 -2.63 30.23 -2.13
CA GLU A 413 -4.08 30.10 -2.04
C GLU A 413 -4.82 30.62 -3.29
N ASN A 414 -4.57 31.87 -3.67
CA ASN A 414 -5.23 32.49 -4.84
C ASN A 414 -4.86 31.80 -6.14
N VAL A 415 -3.59 31.41 -6.31
CA VAL A 415 -3.11 30.70 -7.50
C VAL A 415 -3.86 29.38 -7.68
N ILE A 416 -4.05 28.63 -6.59
CA ILE A 416 -4.77 27.35 -6.62
C ILE A 416 -6.26 27.56 -6.90
N LYS A 417 -6.88 28.53 -6.23
CA LYS A 417 -8.31 28.87 -6.41
C LYS A 417 -8.66 29.27 -7.85
N GLU A 418 -7.84 30.14 -8.43
CA GLU A 418 -8.10 30.71 -9.75
C GLU A 418 -7.82 29.71 -10.87
N ASN A 419 -6.72 28.97 -10.77
CA ASN A 419 -6.25 28.09 -11.85
C ASN A 419 -6.93 26.70 -11.84
N HIS A 420 -7.33 26.19 -10.68
CA HIS A 420 -7.79 24.81 -10.56
C HIS A 420 -9.22 24.65 -10.05
N LYS A 421 -9.71 25.55 -9.20
CA LYS A 421 -11.07 25.53 -8.64
C LYS A 421 -11.40 24.18 -7.97
N PRO A 422 -10.60 23.69 -7.03
CA PRO A 422 -10.83 22.39 -6.42
C PRO A 422 -12.13 22.36 -5.61
N ASP A 423 -12.79 21.21 -5.61
CA ASP A 423 -14.05 20.95 -4.90
C ASP A 423 -13.92 19.90 -3.80
N VAL A 424 -12.77 19.24 -3.71
CA VAL A 424 -12.41 18.32 -2.63
C VAL A 424 -11.01 18.65 -2.14
N ALA A 425 -10.81 18.70 -0.82
CA ALA A 425 -9.47 18.76 -0.24
C ALA A 425 -9.23 17.61 0.72
N PHE A 426 -8.03 17.01 0.63
CA PHE A 426 -7.52 16.00 1.54
C PHE A 426 -6.24 16.51 2.18
N LEU A 427 -6.06 16.33 3.48
CA LEU A 427 -4.84 16.76 4.15
C LEU A 427 -4.52 15.96 5.40
N ASN A 428 -3.22 15.81 5.65
CA ASN A 428 -2.60 15.43 6.90
C ASN A 428 -1.56 16.52 7.22
N PRO A 429 -1.95 17.62 7.93
CA PRO A 429 -1.05 18.74 8.17
C PRO A 429 0.14 18.35 9.04
N PRO A 430 1.27 19.07 8.93
CA PRO A 430 2.45 18.78 9.74
C PRO A 430 2.15 18.95 11.23
N TYR A 431 2.59 18.00 12.06
CA TYR A 431 2.26 17.99 13.49
C TYR A 431 3.13 18.94 14.32
N ASP A 432 4.26 19.37 13.80
CA ASP A 432 5.18 20.33 14.43
C ASP A 432 4.65 21.77 14.48
N VAL A 433 3.62 22.08 13.69
CA VAL A 433 2.95 23.41 13.75
C VAL A 433 1.98 23.57 14.94
N GLY A 434 1.84 22.54 15.78
CA GLY A 434 0.92 22.52 16.90
C GLY A 434 -0.55 22.37 16.52
N THR A 435 -1.44 22.38 17.52
CA THR A 435 -2.88 22.12 17.35
C THR A 435 -3.59 23.20 16.56
N ASP A 436 -3.37 24.47 16.89
CA ASP A 436 -3.99 25.59 16.19
C ASP A 436 -3.46 25.70 14.75
N GLY A 437 -2.15 25.49 14.54
CA GLY A 437 -1.57 25.46 13.20
C GLY A 437 -2.18 24.40 12.31
N GLN A 438 -2.43 23.18 12.83
CA GLN A 438 -3.11 22.13 12.05
C GLN A 438 -4.54 22.55 11.66
N MET A 439 -5.27 23.23 12.54
CA MET A 439 -6.61 23.74 12.23
C MET A 439 -6.57 24.88 11.20
N HIS A 440 -5.52 25.72 11.18
CA HIS A 440 -5.32 26.71 10.14
C HIS A 440 -5.14 26.08 8.74
N PHE A 441 -4.48 24.92 8.63
CA PHE A 441 -4.44 24.17 7.37
C PHE A 441 -5.82 23.72 6.92
N ILE A 442 -6.71 23.31 7.84
CA ILE A 442 -8.10 22.96 7.52
C ILE A 442 -8.87 24.21 7.08
N GLU A 443 -8.74 25.33 7.81
CA GLU A 443 -9.37 26.62 7.48
C GLU A 443 -8.93 27.08 6.07
N HIS A 444 -7.63 26.99 5.76
CA HIS A 444 -7.11 27.26 4.41
C HIS A 444 -7.73 26.35 3.36
N ALA A 445 -7.76 25.03 3.59
CA ALA A 445 -8.36 24.10 2.64
C ALA A 445 -9.85 24.39 2.40
N LEU A 446 -10.60 24.76 3.44
CA LEU A 446 -11.99 25.20 3.35
C LEU A 446 -12.12 26.48 2.52
N ASN A 447 -11.23 27.46 2.71
CA ASN A 447 -11.21 28.66 1.89
C ASN A 447 -10.95 28.34 0.41
N VAL A 448 -10.03 27.44 0.12
CA VAL A 448 -9.71 27.02 -1.25
C VAL A 448 -10.90 26.39 -1.95
N VAL A 449 -11.59 25.45 -1.29
CA VAL A 449 -12.72 24.73 -1.92
C VAL A 449 -14.05 25.47 -1.79
N SER A 450 -14.11 26.61 -1.13
CA SER A 450 -15.35 27.36 -0.86
C SER A 450 -16.07 27.82 -2.14
N SER A 451 -15.33 28.20 -3.19
CA SER A 451 -15.92 28.62 -4.46
C SER A 451 -16.76 27.53 -5.14
N GLN A 452 -16.53 26.27 -4.78
CA GLN A 452 -17.25 25.10 -5.29
C GLN A 452 -18.17 24.47 -4.23
N ASN A 453 -18.36 25.11 -3.08
CA ASN A 453 -19.04 24.49 -1.92
C ASN A 453 -18.49 23.10 -1.62
N GLY A 454 -17.16 22.99 -1.60
CA GLY A 454 -16.43 21.72 -1.61
C GLY A 454 -16.48 20.98 -0.28
N THR A 455 -15.83 19.81 -0.27
CA THR A 455 -15.68 18.96 0.91
C THR A 455 -14.22 18.91 1.32
N VAL A 456 -13.94 19.04 2.62
CA VAL A 456 -12.60 18.87 3.19
C VAL A 456 -12.60 17.66 4.11
N VAL A 457 -11.64 16.76 3.92
CA VAL A 457 -11.39 15.64 4.82
C VAL A 457 -9.96 15.77 5.33
N ALA A 458 -9.80 15.92 6.63
CA ALA A 458 -8.52 16.12 7.29
C ALA A 458 -8.27 15.07 8.35
N ILE A 459 -7.03 14.56 8.47
CA ILE A 459 -6.60 13.79 9.62
C ILE A 459 -5.64 14.65 10.44
N VAL A 460 -5.96 14.83 11.71
CA VAL A 460 -5.20 15.68 12.63
C VAL A 460 -4.95 14.96 13.94
N GLN A 461 -4.05 15.49 14.76
CA GLN A 461 -3.89 14.97 16.11
C GLN A 461 -5.20 15.10 16.90
N MET A 462 -5.55 14.10 17.70
CA MET A 462 -6.73 14.13 18.59
C MET A 462 -6.76 15.38 19.48
N SER A 463 -5.59 15.90 19.84
CA SER A 463 -5.47 17.15 20.60
C SER A 463 -6.11 18.36 19.92
N CYS A 464 -6.23 18.38 18.58
CA CYS A 464 -6.97 19.42 17.85
C CYS A 464 -8.48 19.35 18.14
N ALA A 465 -8.99 18.17 18.42
CA ALA A 465 -10.38 17.94 18.76
C ALA A 465 -10.69 18.32 20.24
N ILE A 466 -9.80 17.93 21.18
CA ILE A 466 -10.10 17.93 22.62
C ILE A 466 -9.51 19.08 23.41
N LYS A 467 -8.44 19.74 22.93
CA LYS A 467 -7.82 20.86 23.67
C LYS A 467 -8.72 22.09 23.69
N ASN A 468 -8.61 22.82 24.80
CA ASN A 468 -9.41 24.01 25.07
C ASN A 468 -8.49 25.26 25.18
N GLU A 469 -7.64 25.46 24.14
CA GLU A 469 -6.73 26.60 24.00
C GLU A 469 -7.46 27.77 23.33
N LYS A 470 -7.23 28.99 23.77
CA LYS A 470 -7.97 30.17 23.31
C LYS A 470 -7.88 30.41 21.80
N GLU A 471 -6.70 30.24 21.24
CA GLU A 471 -6.44 30.38 19.80
C GLU A 471 -7.18 29.30 19.02
N LEU A 472 -7.11 28.05 19.46
CA LEU A 472 -7.80 26.91 18.86
C LEU A 472 -9.32 27.08 18.86
N ILE A 473 -9.90 27.56 19.98
CA ILE A 473 -11.34 27.86 20.07
C ILE A 473 -11.70 28.96 19.07
N ALA A 474 -10.89 30.02 18.97
CA ALA A 474 -11.15 31.10 18.03
C ALA A 474 -11.15 30.59 16.57
N THR A 475 -10.22 29.70 16.21
CA THR A 475 -10.18 29.05 14.88
C THR A 475 -11.38 28.14 14.66
N LYS A 476 -11.73 27.27 15.61
CA LYS A 476 -12.94 26.44 15.56
C LYS A 476 -14.20 27.28 15.35
N LYS A 477 -14.32 28.40 16.06
CA LYS A 477 -15.46 29.32 15.95
C LYS A 477 -15.59 29.92 14.55
N ARG A 478 -14.49 30.48 13.99
CA ARG A 478 -14.48 31.02 12.62
C ARG A 478 -14.90 29.98 11.59
N MET A 479 -14.43 28.74 11.77
CA MET A 479 -14.77 27.64 10.86
C MET A 479 -16.26 27.29 10.93
N LEU A 480 -16.84 27.13 12.13
CA LEU A 480 -18.26 26.79 12.32
C LEU A 480 -19.23 27.90 11.89
N GLU A 481 -18.80 29.18 11.94
CA GLU A 481 -19.60 30.30 11.45
C GLU A 481 -19.83 30.25 9.94
N LYS A 482 -18.89 29.69 9.18
CA LYS A 482 -18.91 29.67 7.70
C LYS A 482 -19.17 28.29 7.14
N HIS A 483 -18.73 27.24 7.81
CA HIS A 483 -18.66 25.88 7.31
C HIS A 483 -19.33 24.91 8.28
N ARG A 484 -19.68 23.74 7.80
CA ARG A 484 -20.28 22.68 8.61
C ARG A 484 -19.27 21.60 8.94
N LEU A 485 -19.15 21.26 10.20
CA LEU A 485 -18.50 20.04 10.66
C LEU A 485 -19.48 18.87 10.48
N VAL A 486 -19.31 18.08 9.44
CA VAL A 486 -20.24 16.99 9.07
C VAL A 486 -20.02 15.77 9.95
N ALA A 487 -18.74 15.41 10.14
CA ALA A 487 -18.38 14.24 10.92
C ALA A 487 -16.99 14.37 11.56
N VAL A 488 -16.81 13.68 12.69
CA VAL A 488 -15.50 13.42 13.30
C VAL A 488 -15.38 11.94 13.64
N LEU A 489 -14.26 11.33 13.26
CA LEU A 489 -13.98 9.92 13.45
C LEU A 489 -12.76 9.78 14.37
N SER A 490 -12.96 9.20 15.56
CA SER A 490 -11.86 8.84 16.47
C SER A 490 -11.17 7.59 15.94
N MET A 491 -9.88 7.70 15.60
CA MET A 491 -9.13 6.65 14.92
C MET A 491 -8.35 5.74 15.92
N PRO A 492 -7.82 4.57 15.48
CA PRO A 492 -7.00 3.70 16.32
C PRO A 492 -5.82 4.45 16.94
N ASP A 493 -5.52 4.18 18.20
CA ASP A 493 -4.47 4.89 18.96
C ASP A 493 -3.06 4.65 18.39
N ASP A 494 -2.87 3.55 17.70
CA ASP A 494 -1.61 3.17 17.09
C ASP A 494 -1.59 3.29 15.55
N LEU A 495 -2.52 4.06 14.98
CA LEU A 495 -2.66 4.23 13.53
C LEU A 495 -1.34 4.63 12.86
N PHE A 496 -0.60 5.53 13.47
CA PHE A 496 0.68 6.04 12.96
C PHE A 496 1.92 5.34 13.57
N TYR A 497 1.78 4.11 14.04
CA TYR A 497 2.93 3.37 14.56
C TYR A 497 4.12 3.36 13.56
N PRO A 498 5.38 3.62 14.00
CA PRO A 498 5.85 3.70 15.39
C PRO A 498 5.69 5.07 16.07
N VAL A 499 5.16 6.08 15.40
CA VAL A 499 4.89 7.40 15.97
C VAL A 499 3.67 7.29 16.89
N GLY A 500 3.83 7.68 18.15
CA GLY A 500 2.77 7.58 19.18
C GLY A 500 1.76 8.71 19.10
N VAL A 501 1.10 8.91 17.96
CA VAL A 501 0.11 9.96 17.74
C VAL A 501 -1.28 9.37 17.63
N VAL A 502 -2.18 9.78 18.50
CA VAL A 502 -3.62 9.51 18.39
C VAL A 502 -4.24 10.55 17.48
N ALA A 503 -5.02 10.12 16.51
CA ALA A 503 -5.57 10.97 15.47
C ALA A 503 -7.11 10.93 15.40
N ALA A 504 -7.67 12.01 14.86
CA ALA A 504 -9.07 12.11 14.45
C ALA A 504 -9.17 12.52 12.98
N ILE A 505 -10.14 11.96 12.26
CA ILE A 505 -10.51 12.44 10.93
C ILE A 505 -11.70 13.38 11.07
N MET A 506 -11.58 14.58 10.47
CA MET A 506 -12.64 15.58 10.45
C MET A 506 -13.13 15.77 9.02
N VAL A 507 -14.45 15.78 8.82
CA VAL A 507 -15.10 16.01 7.54
C VAL A 507 -15.88 17.30 7.60
N PHE A 508 -15.55 18.24 6.72
CA PHE A 508 -16.24 19.52 6.61
C PHE A 508 -16.91 19.72 5.26
N LYS A 509 -17.99 20.51 5.26
CA LYS A 509 -18.64 21.05 4.07
C LYS A 509 -18.48 22.55 4.04
N ALA A 510 -17.87 23.09 2.98
CA ALA A 510 -17.67 24.52 2.83
C ALA A 510 -18.99 25.26 2.55
N ASN A 511 -19.10 26.49 3.06
CA ASN A 511 -20.26 27.39 2.92
C ASN A 511 -21.61 26.79 3.41
N ASP A 512 -21.57 25.75 4.19
CA ASP A 512 -22.74 25.20 4.86
C ASP A 512 -22.59 25.48 6.37
N LYS A 513 -23.42 26.37 6.92
CA LYS A 513 -23.27 26.81 8.31
C LYS A 513 -23.56 25.67 9.28
N ASN A 514 -22.81 25.58 10.35
CA ASN A 514 -22.96 24.52 11.36
C ASN A 514 -24.21 24.70 12.23
N LYS A 515 -24.67 25.93 12.43
CA LYS A 515 -25.79 26.27 13.33
C LYS A 515 -27.07 25.47 12.99
N GLY A 516 -27.60 24.75 13.96
CA GLY A 516 -28.80 23.93 13.84
C GLY A 516 -28.58 22.57 13.17
N ASN A 517 -27.32 22.23 12.88
CA ASN A 517 -26.93 20.93 12.34
C ASN A 517 -26.17 20.12 13.40
N LYS A 518 -26.49 18.84 13.50
CA LYS A 518 -25.74 17.89 14.31
C LYS A 518 -24.51 17.38 13.54
N THR A 519 -23.37 17.30 14.24
CA THR A 519 -22.18 16.60 13.78
C THR A 519 -22.30 15.11 14.10
N TRP A 520 -21.92 14.26 13.18
CA TRP A 520 -21.86 12.82 13.39
C TRP A 520 -20.48 12.41 13.92
N PHE A 521 -20.45 11.62 15.00
CA PHE A 521 -19.24 11.13 15.62
C PHE A 521 -19.15 9.62 15.46
N GLY A 522 -18.03 9.13 14.91
CA GLY A 522 -17.73 7.71 14.76
C GLY A 522 -16.58 7.29 15.68
N TYR A 523 -16.76 6.21 16.42
CA TYR A 523 -15.74 5.61 17.28
C TYR A 523 -15.08 4.45 16.54
N PHE A 524 -14.02 4.75 15.80
CA PHE A 524 -13.38 3.85 14.85
C PHE A 524 -11.99 3.39 15.35
N LYS A 525 -11.96 2.80 16.54
CA LYS A 525 -10.72 2.42 17.24
C LYS A 525 -10.09 1.12 16.73
N GLU A 526 -10.81 0.30 15.98
CA GLU A 526 -10.29 -0.95 15.44
C GLU A 526 -10.37 -0.95 13.91
N ASP A 527 -9.22 -0.95 13.24
CA ASP A 527 -9.10 -1.04 11.78
C ASP A 527 -8.66 -2.44 11.28
N GLY A 528 -8.45 -3.39 12.19
CA GLY A 528 -8.02 -4.75 11.86
C GLY A 528 -6.52 -4.90 11.61
N PHE A 529 -5.74 -3.81 11.63
CA PHE A 529 -4.29 -3.85 11.47
C PHE A 529 -3.60 -4.20 12.78
N GLU A 530 -2.64 -5.12 12.72
CA GLU A 530 -1.89 -5.60 13.88
C GLU A 530 -0.40 -5.22 13.76
N LYS A 531 0.24 -4.87 14.89
CA LYS A 531 1.69 -4.65 14.95
C LYS A 531 2.44 -5.96 14.72
N ARG A 532 3.37 -5.99 13.81
CA ARG A 532 4.26 -7.13 13.55
C ARG A 532 5.70 -6.69 13.58
N LYS A 533 6.54 -7.46 14.27
CA LYS A 533 7.98 -7.18 14.39
C LYS A 533 8.60 -7.03 12.99
N HIS A 534 9.32 -5.95 12.78
CA HIS A 534 9.96 -5.57 11.50
C HIS A 534 9.01 -5.37 10.29
N LYS A 535 7.69 -5.34 10.49
CA LYS A 535 6.72 -5.17 9.39
C LYS A 535 5.76 -3.99 9.61
N GLY A 536 5.89 -3.27 10.73
CA GLY A 536 4.95 -2.20 11.08
C GLY A 536 3.55 -2.73 11.41
N ARG A 537 2.51 -1.98 11.03
CA ARG A 537 1.11 -2.41 11.13
C ARG A 537 0.66 -3.01 9.80
N ILE A 538 0.15 -4.23 9.84
CA ILE A 538 -0.38 -4.93 8.66
C ILE A 538 -1.73 -5.56 8.96
N ASP A 539 -2.61 -5.63 7.96
CA ASP A 539 -3.88 -6.37 8.03
C ASP A 539 -3.62 -7.86 7.79
N ALA A 540 -2.99 -8.51 8.79
CA ALA A 540 -2.57 -9.90 8.70
C ALA A 540 -3.74 -10.89 8.55
N ARG A 541 -4.96 -10.50 8.92
CA ARG A 541 -6.15 -11.34 8.91
C ARG A 541 -7.18 -10.92 7.86
N SER A 542 -6.82 -9.96 6.99
CA SER A 542 -7.72 -9.43 5.95
C SER A 542 -9.08 -8.94 6.51
N LYS A 543 -9.05 -8.25 7.65
CA LYS A 543 -10.25 -7.75 8.33
C LYS A 543 -10.69 -6.38 7.84
N TRP A 544 -9.77 -5.60 7.27
CA TRP A 544 -9.99 -4.19 6.95
C TRP A 544 -11.23 -3.94 6.10
N LEU A 545 -11.43 -4.70 5.02
CA LEU A 545 -12.58 -4.46 4.13
C LEU A 545 -13.92 -4.60 4.85
N ALA A 546 -14.07 -5.61 5.69
CA ALA A 546 -15.31 -5.82 6.45
C ALA A 546 -15.53 -4.71 7.49
N ILE A 547 -14.46 -4.27 8.17
CA ILE A 547 -14.50 -3.17 9.14
C ILE A 547 -14.83 -1.86 8.43
N LYS A 548 -14.14 -1.56 7.33
CA LYS A 548 -14.38 -0.37 6.50
C LYS A 548 -15.83 -0.32 6.00
N ASP A 549 -16.37 -1.44 5.52
CA ASP A 549 -17.75 -1.51 5.04
C ASP A 549 -18.76 -1.21 6.18
N LYS A 550 -18.53 -1.74 7.39
CA LYS A 550 -19.32 -1.41 8.58
C LYS A 550 -19.27 0.09 8.89
N TRP A 551 -18.07 0.69 8.88
CA TRP A 551 -17.87 2.13 9.13
C TRP A 551 -18.59 2.99 8.09
N LEU A 552 -18.41 2.65 6.81
CA LEU A 552 -19.00 3.39 5.71
C LEU A 552 -20.53 3.27 5.66
N LYS A 553 -21.11 2.13 6.04
CA LYS A 553 -22.56 1.99 6.19
C LYS A 553 -23.12 2.93 7.26
N ALA A 554 -22.50 2.96 8.43
CA ALA A 554 -22.89 3.87 9.51
C ALA A 554 -22.74 5.35 9.09
N TYR A 555 -21.60 5.71 8.46
CA TYR A 555 -21.33 7.07 7.99
C TYR A 555 -22.29 7.52 6.86
N LYS A 556 -22.58 6.65 5.89
CA LYS A 556 -23.43 6.99 4.72
C LYS A 556 -24.82 7.45 5.15
N ASN A 557 -25.38 6.77 6.14
CA ASN A 557 -26.72 7.05 6.65
C ASN A 557 -26.66 8.02 7.85
N LEU A 558 -25.47 8.31 8.35
CA LEU A 558 -25.26 9.02 9.61
C LEU A 558 -26.03 8.33 10.76
N ASP A 559 -25.93 7.00 10.86
CA ASP A 559 -26.68 6.23 11.85
C ASP A 559 -26.12 6.46 13.26
N GLU A 560 -27.01 6.46 14.27
CA GLU A 560 -26.62 6.41 15.68
C GLU A 560 -26.67 4.95 16.13
N ILE A 561 -25.48 4.42 16.47
CA ILE A 561 -25.29 3.00 16.81
C ILE A 561 -24.54 2.92 18.14
N THR A 562 -25.16 2.30 19.15
CA THR A 562 -24.54 2.12 20.48
C THR A 562 -23.13 1.52 20.35
N GLY A 563 -22.15 2.15 21.01
CA GLY A 563 -20.75 1.73 20.98
C GLY A 563 -20.00 2.01 19.67
N LEU A 564 -20.65 2.62 18.65
CA LEU A 564 -20.00 2.91 17.37
C LEU A 564 -20.17 4.36 16.92
N SER A 565 -21.34 4.97 17.05
CA SER A 565 -21.59 6.32 16.52
C SER A 565 -22.74 7.04 17.20
N ILE A 566 -22.64 8.39 17.25
CA ILE A 566 -23.63 9.28 17.84
C ILE A 566 -23.71 10.59 17.07
N LYS A 567 -24.80 11.35 17.19
CA LYS A 567 -24.95 12.70 16.66
C LYS A 567 -25.10 13.70 17.79
N HIS A 568 -24.32 14.77 17.76
CA HIS A 568 -24.40 15.86 18.71
C HIS A 568 -24.24 17.22 18.03
N GLU A 569 -24.95 18.24 18.49
CA GLU A 569 -24.70 19.61 18.08
C GLU A 569 -23.47 20.12 18.84
N VAL A 570 -22.53 20.74 18.14
CA VAL A 570 -21.27 21.18 18.75
C VAL A 570 -21.03 22.67 18.58
N SER A 571 -20.39 23.25 19.58
CA SER A 571 -19.81 24.59 19.60
C SER A 571 -18.29 24.53 19.43
N ALA A 572 -17.65 25.67 19.41
CA ALA A 572 -16.19 25.76 19.35
C ALA A 572 -15.51 25.35 20.66
N GLU A 573 -16.21 25.48 21.77
CA GLU A 573 -15.75 25.16 23.13
C GLU A 573 -15.85 23.67 23.44
N ASP A 574 -16.62 22.90 22.65
CA ASP A 574 -16.81 21.48 22.87
C ASP A 574 -15.60 20.66 22.39
N GLU A 575 -15.46 19.46 22.93
CA GLU A 575 -14.57 18.44 22.42
C GLU A 575 -15.19 17.80 21.17
N TRP A 576 -14.45 17.81 20.06
CA TRP A 576 -14.92 17.26 18.80
C TRP A 576 -14.47 15.80 18.63
N CYS A 577 -14.89 14.92 19.53
CA CYS A 577 -14.55 13.49 19.46
C CYS A 577 -15.73 12.63 19.89
N ALA A 578 -15.75 11.38 19.46
CA ALA A 578 -16.82 10.44 19.79
C ALA A 578 -16.89 10.17 21.30
N GLU A 579 -15.74 10.10 21.93
CA GLU A 579 -15.56 9.80 23.37
C GLU A 579 -16.26 10.81 24.29
N ALA A 580 -16.42 12.07 23.83
CA ALA A 580 -17.07 13.12 24.63
C ALA A 580 -18.58 12.94 24.75
N PHE A 581 -19.21 12.25 23.78
CA PHE A 581 -20.68 12.18 23.67
C PHE A 581 -21.22 10.75 23.75
N MET A 582 -20.41 9.73 23.55
CA MET A 582 -20.85 8.34 23.58
C MET A 582 -20.99 7.83 25.02
N GLU A 583 -22.11 7.19 25.28
CA GLU A 583 -22.27 6.40 26.50
C GLU A 583 -21.39 5.14 26.40
N THR A 584 -20.70 4.80 27.49
CA THR A 584 -19.92 3.56 27.54
C THR A 584 -20.85 2.37 27.57
N ASP A 585 -20.75 1.51 26.56
CA ASP A 585 -21.51 0.26 26.52
C ASP A 585 -20.81 -0.79 27.39
N TYR A 586 -21.39 -1.05 28.54
CA TYR A 586 -20.91 -2.08 29.47
C TYR A 586 -21.57 -3.45 29.25
N SER A 587 -22.49 -3.58 28.28
CA SER A 587 -23.30 -4.79 28.07
C SER A 587 -22.46 -6.02 27.68
N SER A 588 -21.30 -5.81 27.10
CA SER A 588 -20.35 -6.86 26.72
C SER A 588 -19.38 -7.26 27.82
N LEU A 589 -19.32 -6.51 28.93
CA LEU A 589 -18.40 -6.76 30.03
C LEU A 589 -19.02 -7.70 31.06
N SER A 590 -18.28 -8.71 31.44
CA SER A 590 -18.61 -9.62 32.54
C SER A 590 -17.97 -9.14 33.85
N SER A 591 -18.44 -9.67 34.98
CA SER A 591 -17.82 -9.45 36.28
C SER A 591 -16.34 -9.86 36.30
N ILE A 592 -15.95 -10.87 35.48
CA ILE A 592 -14.57 -11.34 35.34
C ILE A 592 -13.68 -10.26 34.73
N ASP A 593 -14.16 -9.54 33.70
CA ASP A 593 -13.40 -8.46 33.06
C ASP A 593 -13.10 -7.32 34.05
N PHE A 594 -14.05 -6.97 34.91
CA PHE A 594 -13.86 -5.99 35.96
C PHE A 594 -12.85 -6.47 37.02
N GLU A 595 -12.96 -7.73 37.44
CA GLU A 595 -12.02 -8.30 38.40
C GLU A 595 -10.57 -8.35 37.85
N GLU A 596 -10.39 -8.67 36.57
CA GLU A 596 -9.07 -8.65 35.92
C GLU A 596 -8.50 -7.24 35.89
N LYS A 597 -9.29 -6.22 35.53
CA LYS A 597 -8.85 -4.83 35.54
C LYS A 597 -8.52 -4.30 36.94
N ILE A 598 -9.28 -4.70 37.94
CA ILE A 598 -8.97 -4.35 39.34
C ILE A 598 -7.64 -4.99 39.75
N LYS A 599 -7.39 -6.25 39.40
CA LYS A 599 -6.12 -6.95 39.69
C LYS A 599 -4.94 -6.26 38.99
N GLU A 600 -5.09 -5.92 37.70
CA GLU A 600 -4.08 -5.15 36.96
C GLU A 600 -3.79 -3.78 37.61
N TYR A 601 -4.82 -3.05 38.02
CA TYR A 601 -4.66 -1.77 38.69
C TYR A 601 -3.99 -1.89 40.06
N ILE A 602 -4.35 -2.87 40.85
CA ILE A 602 -3.70 -3.16 42.13
C ILE A 602 -2.23 -3.52 41.92
N ALA A 603 -1.92 -4.37 40.91
CA ALA A 603 -0.54 -4.72 40.56
C ALA A 603 0.25 -3.49 40.11
N PHE A 604 -0.35 -2.62 39.28
CA PHE A 604 0.27 -1.36 38.87
C PHE A 604 0.58 -0.44 40.07
N LYS A 605 -0.38 -0.24 40.97
CA LYS A 605 -0.18 0.53 42.21
C LYS A 605 0.95 -0.03 43.07
N PHE A 606 0.99 -1.35 43.22
CA PHE A 606 2.02 -2.05 44.03
C PHE A 606 3.41 -1.90 43.43
N LEU A 607 3.53 -2.04 42.10
CA LEU A 607 4.81 -1.92 41.38
C LEU A 607 5.35 -0.49 41.37
N ASN A 608 4.47 0.51 41.29
CA ASN A 608 4.85 1.92 41.16
C ASN A 608 4.84 2.68 42.52
N LYS A 609 4.56 2.00 43.64
CA LYS A 609 4.51 2.59 45.00
C LYS A 609 3.64 3.86 45.09
N VAL A 610 2.52 3.90 44.33
CA VAL A 610 1.56 5.03 44.31
C VAL A 610 0.33 4.68 45.15
#